data_62929291b9e7f131b650691d0a50fcca
#
_entry.id   62929291b9e7f131b650691d0a50fcca
#
_cell.length_a   1.000
_cell.length_b   1.000
_cell.length_c   1.000
_cell.angle_alpha   90.00
_cell.angle_beta   90.00
_cell.angle_gamma   90.00
#
_symmetry.space_group_name_H-M   'P 1'
#
loop_
_entity.id
_entity.type
_entity.pdbx_description
1 polymer ?
#
loop_
_entity_poly.entity_id
_entity_poly.type
_entity_poly.pdbx_seq_one_letter_code
_entity_poly.pdbx_strand_id
1 'polypeptide(L)'
;MSDNVFETLADCMVKSCKILFKHSKNALGLNTHDFDKLFKEIDICNKSNEFPKLANISSSEYIKTYTFKTPIGIKLNSFKEHSEEISCFLNVDESDLRFSRDKNKVYIKVILKKPTCIYDPVEHKRNDFKIPIGYSLETTKLILWDFTASTNAHCYIAGSSGGGKSVMLRVILSHLVNSKSKRDVEFSIINTKRVDLKDFKNAKHTVNYMTGIDGVEDFLENEVDEMERRYKILEKYDCDDLTEFREKEYKIPYRLIVVEEISSYKGNKAYQRFIEILASQGRGAGMLLLLITQLPSHEIMPNTIKCNINTTIGLKTKDSIRSEIIAGSDSGLENLKGNGHAKIFDGYNDGEEIQGLFISKETMKDIITANSKQNKRVKVAVTTKTLDDNKFPGMEVLSSKL
;
A
#
# COMPACT_ATOMS: atom_id res chain seq x y z
N MET A 1 -21.76 25.01 -38.79
CA MET A 1 -23.07 24.85 -38.09
C MET A 1 -23.04 23.83 -36.91
N SER A 2 -21.89 23.25 -36.58
CA SER A 2 -21.75 22.26 -35.49
C SER A 2 -21.30 22.85 -34.13
N ASP A 3 -20.67 24.00 -34.13
CA ASP A 3 -20.10 24.55 -32.89
C ASP A 3 -21.12 25.26 -31.99
N ASN A 4 -22.27 25.70 -32.55
CA ASN A 4 -23.33 26.37 -31.78
C ASN A 4 -24.22 25.43 -30.96
N VAL A 5 -24.23 24.14 -31.26
CA VAL A 5 -25.07 23.15 -30.53
C VAL A 5 -24.38 22.68 -29.24
N PHE A 6 -23.07 22.58 -29.27
CA PHE A 6 -22.28 22.18 -28.08
C PHE A 6 -22.20 23.30 -27.03
N GLU A 7 -22.02 24.55 -27.45
CA GLU A 7 -22.09 25.70 -26.53
C GLU A 7 -23.46 25.86 -25.90
N THR A 8 -24.53 25.63 -26.66
CA THR A 8 -25.92 25.70 -26.15
C THR A 8 -26.25 24.62 -25.16
N LEU A 9 -25.70 23.40 -25.32
CA LEU A 9 -25.87 22.29 -24.39
C LEU A 9 -25.07 22.53 -23.10
N ALA A 10 -23.83 23.00 -23.20
CA ALA A 10 -23.01 23.36 -22.04
C ALA A 10 -23.65 24.52 -21.24
N ASP A 11 -24.17 25.55 -21.92
CA ASP A 11 -24.88 26.67 -21.28
C ASP A 11 -26.23 26.25 -20.67
N CYS A 12 -26.94 25.29 -21.25
CA CYS A 12 -28.13 24.69 -20.65
C CYS A 12 -27.80 23.90 -19.39
N MET A 13 -26.71 23.09 -19.40
CA MET A 13 -26.26 22.34 -18.21
C MET A 13 -25.81 23.28 -17.08
N VAL A 14 -25.01 24.29 -17.39
CA VAL A 14 -24.60 25.32 -16.41
C VAL A 14 -25.77 26.14 -15.91
N LYS A 15 -26.76 26.47 -16.73
CA LYS A 15 -28.00 27.15 -16.29
C LYS A 15 -28.87 26.22 -15.44
N SER A 16 -28.99 24.96 -15.79
CA SER A 16 -29.73 23.97 -14.99
C SER A 16 -29.08 23.77 -13.60
N CYS A 17 -27.76 23.66 -13.52
CA CYS A 17 -27.03 23.65 -12.23
C CYS A 17 -27.26 24.97 -11.47
N LYS A 18 -27.17 26.15 -12.11
CA LYS A 18 -27.40 27.44 -11.45
C LYS A 18 -28.82 27.65 -10.95
N ILE A 19 -29.82 27.06 -11.59
CA ILE A 19 -31.23 27.12 -11.15
C ILE A 19 -31.43 26.23 -9.91
N LEU A 20 -30.81 25.05 -9.86
CA LEU A 20 -30.76 24.18 -8.66
C LEU A 20 -30.04 24.89 -7.49
N PHE A 21 -28.96 25.64 -7.75
CA PHE A 21 -28.21 26.41 -6.74
C PHE A 21 -28.97 27.58 -6.13
N LYS A 22 -29.93 28.16 -6.84
CA LYS A 22 -30.66 29.34 -6.35
C LYS A 22 -31.67 29.03 -5.25
N HIS A 23 -32.03 27.77 -5.09
CA HIS A 23 -32.95 27.30 -4.04
C HIS A 23 -32.28 26.64 -2.81
N SER A 24 -30.97 26.44 -2.78
CA SER A 24 -30.27 25.74 -1.67
C SER A 24 -29.56 26.68 -0.70
N LYS A 25 -30.14 27.82 -0.31
CA LYS A 25 -29.59 28.70 0.76
C LYS A 25 -29.77 28.16 2.18
N ASN A 26 -30.22 26.92 2.37
CA ASN A 26 -30.30 26.27 3.69
C ASN A 26 -29.42 25.02 3.71
N ALA A 27 -28.10 25.20 3.75
CA ALA A 27 -27.08 24.17 3.62
C ALA A 27 -26.80 23.37 4.91
N LEU A 28 -27.80 23.03 5.73
CA LEU A 28 -27.57 22.20 6.93
C LEU A 28 -28.70 21.19 7.24
N GLY A 29 -29.61 20.96 6.30
CA GLY A 29 -30.68 19.98 6.45
C GLY A 29 -31.19 19.52 5.10
N LEU A 30 -30.40 18.71 4.34
CA LEU A 30 -30.87 18.08 3.11
C LEU A 30 -32.07 17.17 3.44
N ASN A 31 -33.26 17.60 3.05
CA ASN A 31 -34.48 16.82 3.15
C ASN A 31 -34.40 15.58 2.24
N THR A 32 -34.92 14.46 2.71
CA THR A 32 -34.98 13.18 1.97
C THR A 32 -35.68 13.27 0.62
N HIS A 33 -36.46 14.34 0.39
CA HIS A 33 -37.18 14.60 -0.85
C HIS A 33 -36.29 15.07 -2.03
N ASP A 34 -35.11 15.61 -1.75
CA ASP A 34 -34.27 16.18 -2.80
C ASP A 34 -33.62 15.12 -3.70
N PHE A 35 -33.27 13.96 -3.15
CA PHE A 35 -32.72 12.86 -3.94
C PHE A 35 -33.73 12.21 -4.88
N ASP A 36 -34.99 12.12 -4.51
CA ASP A 36 -36.06 11.62 -5.39
C ASP A 36 -36.22 12.51 -6.64
N LYS A 37 -36.04 13.81 -6.47
CA LYS A 37 -36.05 14.77 -7.55
C LYS A 37 -34.79 14.62 -8.42
N LEU A 38 -33.61 14.56 -7.80
CA LEU A 38 -32.35 14.38 -8.52
C LEU A 38 -32.38 13.15 -9.43
N PHE A 39 -32.73 11.97 -8.89
CA PHE A 39 -32.73 10.74 -9.68
C PHE A 39 -33.73 10.72 -10.82
N LYS A 40 -34.82 11.48 -10.72
CA LYS A 40 -35.75 11.69 -11.82
C LYS A 40 -35.17 12.61 -12.91
N GLU A 41 -34.46 13.67 -12.50
CA GLU A 41 -33.85 14.62 -13.45
C GLU A 41 -32.67 14.00 -14.23
N ILE A 42 -31.89 13.10 -13.59
CA ILE A 42 -30.74 12.43 -14.21
C ILE A 42 -31.08 11.02 -14.71
N ASP A 43 -32.36 10.64 -14.72
CA ASP A 43 -32.90 9.39 -15.24
C ASP A 43 -32.23 8.10 -14.70
N ILE A 44 -31.89 8.07 -13.41
CA ILE A 44 -31.41 6.85 -12.75
C ILE A 44 -32.61 6.02 -12.31
N CYS A 45 -33.18 5.24 -13.24
CA CYS A 45 -34.33 4.36 -12.99
C CYS A 45 -34.13 2.97 -13.65
N ASN A 46 -35.02 2.03 -13.30
CA ASN A 46 -35.12 0.77 -14.01
C ASN A 46 -36.15 0.84 -15.16
N LYS A 47 -36.30 -0.24 -15.92
CA LYS A 47 -37.28 -0.34 -17.05
C LYS A 47 -38.73 -0.10 -16.65
N SER A 48 -39.04 -0.20 -15.36
CA SER A 48 -40.37 0.02 -14.79
C SER A 48 -40.54 1.42 -14.19
N ASN A 49 -39.62 2.35 -14.48
CA ASN A 49 -39.58 3.71 -13.91
C ASN A 49 -39.54 3.75 -12.38
N GLU A 50 -38.92 2.76 -11.76
CA GLU A 50 -38.68 2.76 -10.33
C GLU A 50 -37.30 3.37 -10.05
N PHE A 51 -37.22 4.29 -9.07
CA PHE A 51 -36.04 5.05 -8.70
C PHE A 51 -35.38 4.52 -7.40
N PRO A 52 -34.08 4.76 -7.20
CA PRO A 52 -33.42 4.50 -5.91
C PRO A 52 -34.09 5.29 -4.80
N LYS A 53 -34.27 4.69 -3.63
CA LYS A 53 -34.84 5.37 -2.45
C LYS A 53 -33.80 5.50 -1.34
N LEU A 54 -33.64 6.70 -0.82
CA LEU A 54 -32.77 6.95 0.33
C LEU A 54 -33.25 6.13 1.53
N ALA A 55 -32.38 5.26 2.05
CA ALA A 55 -32.67 4.38 3.16
C ALA A 55 -32.03 4.87 4.47
N ASN A 56 -30.83 5.45 4.40
CA ASN A 56 -30.10 5.93 5.58
C ASN A 56 -29.08 7.00 5.20
N ILE A 57 -28.78 7.89 6.15
CA ILE A 57 -27.66 8.81 6.09
C ILE A 57 -26.85 8.58 7.38
N SER A 58 -25.56 8.30 7.24
CA SER A 58 -24.61 8.24 8.35
C SER A 58 -23.46 9.21 8.10
N SER A 59 -22.93 9.78 9.18
CA SER A 59 -21.83 10.73 9.10
C SER A 59 -20.80 10.41 10.17
N SER A 60 -19.52 10.45 9.77
CA SER A 60 -18.37 10.48 10.68
C SER A 60 -17.63 11.80 10.50
N GLU A 61 -16.52 12.00 11.21
CA GLU A 61 -15.65 13.18 11.03
C GLU A 61 -15.12 13.29 9.58
N TYR A 62 -14.91 12.17 8.90
CA TYR A 62 -14.20 12.10 7.61
C TYR A 62 -15.13 11.82 6.43
N ILE A 63 -16.23 11.10 6.64
CA ILE A 63 -17.10 10.61 5.57
C ILE A 63 -18.58 10.76 5.95
N LYS A 64 -19.37 11.27 5.00
CA LYS A 64 -20.84 11.20 5.03
C LYS A 64 -21.29 10.17 4.00
N THR A 65 -22.09 9.20 4.43
CA THR A 65 -22.57 8.10 3.58
C THR A 65 -24.08 8.18 3.41
N TYR A 66 -24.52 8.24 2.17
CA TYR A 66 -25.92 8.11 1.77
C TYR A 66 -26.15 6.70 1.28
N THR A 67 -27.09 5.97 1.89
CA THR A 67 -27.44 4.59 1.55
C THR A 67 -28.76 4.57 0.83
N PHE A 68 -28.78 4.03 -0.39
CA PHE A 68 -29.98 3.90 -1.22
C PHE A 68 -30.38 2.45 -1.38
N LYS A 69 -31.68 2.13 -1.22
CA LYS A 69 -32.25 0.88 -1.74
C LYS A 69 -32.51 1.06 -3.22
N THR A 70 -31.92 0.18 -4.02
CA THR A 70 -32.07 0.23 -5.48
C THR A 70 -32.98 -0.88 -5.99
N PRO A 71 -33.98 -0.56 -6.82
CA PRO A 71 -34.76 -1.55 -7.56
C PRO A 71 -33.88 -2.44 -8.44
N ILE A 72 -34.39 -3.63 -8.78
CA ILE A 72 -33.73 -4.55 -9.70
C ILE A 72 -33.59 -3.87 -11.06
N GLY A 73 -32.43 -3.99 -11.69
CA GLY A 73 -32.13 -3.41 -13.01
C GLY A 73 -31.28 -2.14 -12.98
N ILE A 74 -31.18 -1.45 -11.85
CA ILE A 74 -30.29 -0.27 -11.70
C ILE A 74 -28.86 -0.75 -11.41
N LYS A 75 -27.90 -0.33 -12.22
CA LYS A 75 -26.49 -0.69 -12.09
C LYS A 75 -25.73 0.36 -11.29
N LEU A 76 -24.60 -0.03 -10.67
CA LEU A 76 -23.69 0.91 -10.01
C LEU A 76 -23.11 1.94 -11.01
N ASN A 77 -22.86 1.51 -12.26
CA ASN A 77 -22.33 2.39 -13.29
C ASN A 77 -23.26 3.58 -13.58
N SER A 78 -24.58 3.41 -13.50
CA SER A 78 -25.49 4.53 -13.70
C SER A 78 -25.25 5.68 -12.72
N PHE A 79 -24.84 5.40 -11.48
CA PHE A 79 -24.46 6.42 -10.51
C PHE A 79 -23.09 7.03 -10.82
N LYS A 80 -22.15 6.25 -11.36
CA LYS A 80 -20.80 6.73 -11.70
C LYS A 80 -20.84 7.60 -12.95
N GLU A 81 -21.66 7.28 -13.92
CA GLU A 81 -21.85 8.06 -15.15
C GLU A 81 -22.45 9.44 -14.86
N HIS A 82 -23.20 9.59 -13.78
CA HIS A 82 -23.78 10.86 -13.31
C HIS A 82 -23.04 11.43 -12.09
N SER A 83 -21.75 11.14 -11.95
CA SER A 83 -20.96 11.62 -10.80
C SER A 83 -20.86 13.14 -10.73
N GLU A 84 -20.79 13.82 -11.88
CA GLU A 84 -20.74 15.28 -11.97
C GLU A 84 -22.03 15.92 -11.45
N GLU A 85 -23.19 15.45 -11.89
CA GLU A 85 -24.51 15.98 -11.47
C GLU A 85 -24.74 15.71 -9.97
N ILE A 86 -24.35 14.51 -9.50
CA ILE A 86 -24.45 14.16 -8.08
C ILE A 86 -23.51 15.03 -7.22
N SER A 87 -22.30 15.32 -7.71
CA SER A 87 -21.35 16.18 -7.01
C SER A 87 -21.86 17.61 -6.91
N CYS A 88 -22.40 18.14 -8.02
CA CYS A 88 -23.04 19.44 -8.06
C CYS A 88 -24.23 19.51 -7.07
N PHE A 89 -25.09 18.51 -7.06
CA PHE A 89 -26.24 18.45 -6.16
C PHE A 89 -25.82 18.44 -4.67
N LEU A 90 -24.76 17.69 -4.34
CA LEU A 90 -24.21 17.62 -2.99
C LEU A 90 -23.30 18.79 -2.63
N ASN A 91 -22.96 19.64 -3.59
CA ASN A 91 -22.04 20.78 -3.48
C ASN A 91 -20.64 20.33 -2.96
N VAL A 92 -20.09 19.31 -3.60
CA VAL A 92 -18.77 18.73 -3.29
C VAL A 92 -17.95 18.55 -4.56
N ASP A 93 -16.64 18.38 -4.44
CA ASP A 93 -15.80 18.03 -5.58
C ASP A 93 -16.11 16.58 -6.01
N GLU A 94 -16.20 16.31 -7.30
CA GLU A 94 -16.44 14.97 -7.83
C GLU A 94 -15.36 13.98 -7.34
N SER A 95 -14.14 14.45 -7.20
CA SER A 95 -13.01 13.66 -6.69
C SER A 95 -13.19 13.22 -5.23
N ASP A 96 -14.13 13.78 -4.50
CA ASP A 96 -14.47 13.42 -3.12
C ASP A 96 -15.67 12.46 -3.03
N LEU A 97 -16.27 12.08 -4.17
CA LEU A 97 -17.33 11.07 -4.24
C LEU A 97 -16.75 9.67 -4.40
N ARG A 98 -17.37 8.72 -3.71
CA ARG A 98 -17.13 7.29 -3.88
C ARG A 98 -18.44 6.55 -3.97
N PHE A 99 -18.52 5.59 -4.90
CA PHE A 99 -19.71 4.79 -5.15
C PHE A 99 -19.39 3.33 -4.91
N SER A 100 -20.17 2.68 -4.07
CA SER A 100 -20.04 1.24 -3.83
C SER A 100 -21.42 0.57 -3.77
N ARG A 101 -21.47 -0.76 -3.95
CA ARG A 101 -22.70 -1.53 -3.91
C ARG A 101 -22.55 -2.77 -3.07
N ASP A 102 -23.54 -3.02 -2.24
CA ASP A 102 -23.74 -4.31 -1.57
C ASP A 102 -25.20 -4.77 -1.80
N LYS A 103 -25.34 -5.88 -2.53
CA LYS A 103 -26.65 -6.47 -2.91
C LYS A 103 -27.58 -5.43 -3.58
N ASN A 104 -28.69 -5.11 -2.94
CA ASN A 104 -29.66 -4.12 -3.40
C ASN A 104 -29.46 -2.72 -2.82
N LYS A 105 -28.29 -2.45 -2.23
CA LYS A 105 -27.96 -1.13 -1.69
C LYS A 105 -26.83 -0.52 -2.48
N VAL A 106 -26.98 0.76 -2.82
CA VAL A 106 -25.90 1.60 -3.33
C VAL A 106 -25.54 2.63 -2.27
N TYR A 107 -24.25 2.84 -2.09
CA TYR A 107 -23.70 3.80 -1.17
C TYR A 107 -23.03 4.93 -1.97
N ILE A 108 -23.44 6.16 -1.71
CA ILE A 108 -22.73 7.36 -2.14
C ILE A 108 -22.03 7.91 -0.91
N LYS A 109 -20.70 7.85 -0.92
CA LYS A 109 -19.86 8.35 0.17
C LYS A 109 -19.23 9.67 -0.24
N VAL A 110 -19.34 10.66 0.59
CA VAL A 110 -18.73 11.98 0.44
C VAL A 110 -17.59 12.11 1.42
N ILE A 111 -16.39 12.36 0.94
CA ILE A 111 -15.21 12.61 1.77
C ILE A 111 -15.29 14.06 2.27
N LEU A 112 -15.62 14.25 3.55
CA LEU A 112 -15.73 15.57 4.19
C LEU A 112 -14.37 16.15 4.56
N LYS A 113 -13.45 15.27 4.98
CA LYS A 113 -12.11 15.65 5.41
C LYS A 113 -11.14 14.54 5.00
N LYS A 114 -10.02 14.92 4.40
CA LYS A 114 -8.95 13.96 4.09
C LYS A 114 -8.07 13.78 5.33
N PRO A 115 -7.70 12.54 5.70
CA PRO A 115 -6.79 12.33 6.82
C PRO A 115 -5.43 12.97 6.51
N THR A 116 -4.73 13.39 7.55
CA THR A 116 -3.35 13.88 7.41
C THR A 116 -2.45 12.72 7.09
N CYS A 117 -1.97 12.66 5.85
CA CYS A 117 -1.14 11.56 5.36
C CYS A 117 0.36 11.80 5.64
N ILE A 118 0.69 12.36 6.82
CA ILE A 118 2.07 12.54 7.29
C ILE A 118 2.39 11.41 8.26
N TYR A 119 3.53 10.75 8.05
CA TYR A 119 4.02 9.74 8.98
C TYR A 119 4.51 10.42 10.27
N ASP A 120 3.85 10.12 11.37
CA ASP A 120 4.26 10.51 12.71
C ASP A 120 4.92 9.32 13.43
N PRO A 121 6.19 9.45 13.89
CA PRO A 121 6.91 8.35 14.54
C PRO A 121 6.30 7.86 15.86
N VAL A 122 5.51 8.69 16.53
CA VAL A 122 4.87 8.34 17.80
C VAL A 122 3.52 7.69 17.55
N GLU A 123 2.67 8.35 16.77
CA GLU A 123 1.30 7.90 16.47
C GLU A 123 1.30 6.57 15.69
N HIS A 124 2.22 6.43 14.72
CA HIS A 124 2.29 5.23 13.87
C HIS A 124 3.16 4.11 14.45
N LYS A 125 3.77 4.30 15.65
CA LYS A 125 4.59 3.26 16.26
C LYS A 125 3.76 2.01 16.60
N ARG A 126 4.27 0.84 16.25
CA ARG A 126 3.56 -0.45 16.41
C ARG A 126 4.44 -1.53 17.04
N ASN A 127 3.81 -2.36 17.85
CA ASN A 127 4.48 -3.53 18.43
C ASN A 127 4.35 -4.80 17.57
N ASP A 128 3.37 -4.85 16.66
CA ASP A 128 3.22 -5.90 15.65
C ASP A 128 4.12 -5.63 14.42
N PHE A 129 4.14 -6.55 13.45
CA PHE A 129 4.94 -6.42 12.22
C PHE A 129 4.19 -5.71 11.09
N LYS A 130 3.07 -5.04 11.38
CA LYS A 130 2.26 -4.34 10.39
C LYS A 130 2.81 -2.94 10.14
N ILE A 131 3.03 -2.63 8.88
CA ILE A 131 3.61 -1.37 8.43
C ILE A 131 2.49 -0.44 7.93
N PRO A 132 2.36 0.79 8.45
CA PRO A 132 1.40 1.75 7.95
C PRO A 132 1.83 2.24 6.57
N ILE A 133 0.97 2.04 5.55
CA ILE A 133 1.25 2.40 4.16
C ILE A 133 0.57 3.71 3.79
N GLY A 134 -0.68 3.90 4.18
CA GLY A 134 -1.49 5.05 3.82
C GLY A 134 -2.88 4.96 4.37
N TYR A 135 -3.72 5.91 4.00
CA TYR A 135 -5.13 5.91 4.36
C TYR A 135 -5.99 5.57 3.15
N SER A 136 -6.95 4.66 3.36
CA SER A 136 -7.98 4.34 2.38
C SER A 136 -8.74 5.60 1.98
N LEU A 137 -8.90 5.83 0.68
CA LEU A 137 -9.72 6.92 0.18
C LEU A 137 -11.22 6.62 0.23
N GLU A 138 -11.58 5.35 0.41
CA GLU A 138 -12.96 4.94 0.55
C GLU A 138 -13.43 4.95 2.01
N THR A 139 -12.59 4.47 2.94
CA THR A 139 -12.96 4.26 4.35
C THR A 139 -12.29 5.22 5.32
N THR A 140 -11.29 5.98 4.86
CA THR A 140 -10.38 6.82 5.67
C THR A 140 -9.61 6.06 6.76
N LYS A 141 -9.64 4.74 6.73
CA LYS A 141 -8.89 3.90 7.67
C LYS A 141 -7.43 3.80 7.27
N LEU A 142 -6.56 3.66 8.27
CA LEU A 142 -5.15 3.37 8.05
C LEU A 142 -5.00 1.95 7.48
N ILE A 143 -4.37 1.85 6.33
CA ILE A 143 -4.04 0.60 5.66
C ILE A 143 -2.66 0.14 6.11
N LEU A 144 -2.58 -1.12 6.48
CA LEU A 144 -1.40 -1.74 7.05
C LEU A 144 -0.94 -2.91 6.17
N TRP A 145 0.34 -2.94 5.84
CA TRP A 145 0.96 -4.10 5.22
C TRP A 145 1.57 -4.99 6.29
N ASP A 146 1.02 -6.20 6.46
CA ASP A 146 1.57 -7.23 7.32
C ASP A 146 2.48 -8.16 6.52
N PHE A 147 3.76 -7.86 6.50
CA PHE A 147 4.74 -8.63 5.72
C PHE A 147 5.05 -10.02 6.32
N THR A 148 4.60 -10.31 7.53
CA THR A 148 4.76 -11.63 8.15
C THR A 148 3.60 -12.57 7.84
N ALA A 149 2.48 -12.04 7.39
CA ALA A 149 1.34 -12.86 6.97
C ALA A 149 1.69 -13.65 5.70
N SER A 150 1.33 -14.92 5.68
CA SER A 150 1.63 -15.83 4.55
C SER A 150 1.10 -15.33 3.22
N THR A 151 0.01 -14.57 3.24
CA THR A 151 -0.65 -13.98 2.06
C THR A 151 -0.02 -12.68 1.59
N ASN A 152 0.96 -12.10 2.33
CA ASN A 152 1.45 -10.73 2.07
C ASN A 152 2.98 -10.62 2.17
N ALA A 153 3.70 -11.73 2.14
CA ALA A 153 5.12 -11.81 2.54
C ALA A 153 6.10 -10.98 1.68
N HIS A 154 5.91 -10.95 0.38
CA HIS A 154 6.74 -10.19 -0.56
C HIS A 154 5.95 -9.01 -1.11
N CYS A 155 6.65 -7.90 -1.41
CA CYS A 155 6.01 -6.70 -1.91
C CYS A 155 6.67 -6.16 -3.18
N TYR A 156 5.85 -5.79 -4.14
CA TYR A 156 6.23 -5.11 -5.36
C TYR A 156 5.66 -3.69 -5.38
N ILE A 157 6.52 -2.68 -5.51
CA ILE A 157 6.12 -1.28 -5.61
C ILE A 157 6.49 -0.76 -7.00
N ALA A 158 5.50 -0.42 -7.80
CA ALA A 158 5.74 0.03 -9.17
C ALA A 158 4.90 1.26 -9.54
N GLY A 159 5.40 2.03 -10.50
CA GLY A 159 4.73 3.23 -11.02
C GLY A 159 5.71 4.20 -11.65
N SER A 160 5.23 5.24 -12.31
CA SER A 160 6.04 6.25 -12.99
C SER A 160 6.89 7.09 -12.02
N SER A 161 7.86 7.82 -12.56
CA SER A 161 8.61 8.83 -11.80
C SER A 161 7.66 9.88 -11.23
N GLY A 162 7.93 10.35 -10.01
CA GLY A 162 7.03 11.28 -9.31
C GLY A 162 5.79 10.65 -8.67
N GLY A 163 5.53 9.34 -8.89
CA GLY A 163 4.38 8.64 -8.30
C GLY A 163 4.41 8.52 -6.77
N GLY A 164 5.60 8.58 -6.14
CA GLY A 164 5.73 8.49 -4.68
C GLY A 164 6.50 7.27 -4.17
N LYS A 165 7.05 6.42 -5.06
CA LYS A 165 7.77 5.18 -4.71
C LYS A 165 8.85 5.36 -3.65
N SER A 166 9.76 6.30 -3.86
CA SER A 166 10.87 6.55 -2.92
C SER A 166 10.39 7.08 -1.56
N VAL A 167 9.26 7.78 -1.54
CA VAL A 167 8.64 8.23 -0.28
C VAL A 167 8.04 7.05 0.46
N MET A 168 7.27 6.21 -0.22
CA MET A 168 6.68 5.01 0.35
C MET A 168 7.75 4.06 0.90
N LEU A 169 8.82 3.84 0.14
CA LEU A 169 9.96 3.04 0.59
C LEU A 169 10.61 3.62 1.85
N ARG A 170 10.78 4.95 1.92
CA ARG A 170 11.27 5.62 3.13
C ARG A 170 10.33 5.44 4.32
N VAL A 171 9.02 5.51 4.12
CA VAL A 171 8.02 5.25 5.19
C VAL A 171 8.17 3.84 5.71
N ILE A 172 8.20 2.83 4.83
CA ILE A 172 8.33 1.41 5.20
C ILE A 172 9.59 1.18 6.05
N LEU A 173 10.75 1.59 5.55
CA LEU A 173 12.01 1.37 6.24
C LEU A 173 12.12 2.18 7.53
N SER A 174 11.69 3.45 7.53
CA SER A 174 11.70 4.30 8.73
C SER A 174 10.77 3.76 9.80
N HIS A 175 9.59 3.25 9.42
CA HIS A 175 8.68 2.62 10.36
C HIS A 175 9.31 1.41 11.04
N LEU A 176 9.96 0.53 10.29
CA LEU A 176 10.64 -0.64 10.84
C LEU A 176 11.79 -0.24 11.76
N VAL A 177 12.60 0.76 11.39
CA VAL A 177 13.67 1.30 12.26
C VAL A 177 13.10 1.89 13.55
N ASN A 178 11.96 2.56 13.49
CA ASN A 178 11.32 3.20 14.64
C ASN A 178 10.61 2.20 15.57
N SER A 179 10.00 1.17 15.00
CA SER A 179 9.08 0.27 15.72
C SER A 179 9.71 -1.05 16.13
N LYS A 180 10.80 -1.46 15.48
CA LYS A 180 11.44 -2.78 15.67
C LYS A 180 12.89 -2.67 16.10
N SER A 181 13.37 -3.70 16.75
CA SER A 181 14.79 -3.85 17.04
C SER A 181 15.50 -4.57 15.88
N LYS A 182 16.83 -4.46 15.82
CA LYS A 182 17.66 -5.26 14.89
C LYS A 182 17.47 -6.77 15.07
N ARG A 183 17.07 -7.22 16.27
CA ARG A 183 16.77 -8.64 16.54
C ARG A 183 15.43 -9.11 15.98
N ASP A 184 14.58 -8.15 15.58
CA ASP A 184 13.27 -8.48 15.02
C ASP A 184 13.28 -8.38 13.50
N VAL A 185 13.95 -7.36 12.95
CA VAL A 185 14.03 -7.10 11.50
C VAL A 185 15.42 -6.58 11.15
N GLU A 186 15.97 -7.09 10.06
CA GLU A 186 17.20 -6.59 9.44
C GLU A 186 17.01 -6.34 7.96
N PHE A 187 17.88 -5.51 7.38
CA PHE A 187 17.79 -5.10 5.99
C PHE A 187 19.02 -5.53 5.21
N SER A 188 18.77 -6.05 3.99
CA SER A 188 19.76 -6.20 2.94
C SER A 188 19.34 -5.28 1.79
N ILE A 189 20.13 -4.24 1.49
CA ILE A 189 19.71 -3.13 0.61
C ILE A 189 20.58 -3.07 -0.64
N ILE A 190 19.95 -3.13 -1.80
CA ILE A 190 20.53 -2.84 -3.11
C ILE A 190 20.05 -1.45 -3.53
N ASN A 191 20.89 -0.43 -3.32
CA ASN A 191 20.62 0.96 -3.69
C ASN A 191 21.19 1.26 -5.07
N THR A 192 20.47 0.87 -6.11
CA THR A 192 20.91 0.95 -7.50
C THR A 192 21.18 2.38 -7.94
N LYS A 193 20.30 3.32 -7.57
CA LYS A 193 20.41 4.74 -7.94
C LYS A 193 21.35 5.56 -7.07
N ARG A 194 21.88 4.97 -6.00
CA ARG A 194 22.85 5.60 -5.08
C ARG A 194 22.33 6.81 -4.27
N VAL A 195 21.07 7.18 -4.38
CA VAL A 195 20.50 8.41 -3.81
C VAL A 195 19.47 8.15 -2.74
N ASP A 196 18.42 7.42 -3.08
CA ASP A 196 17.20 7.37 -2.26
C ASP A 196 17.37 6.62 -0.93
N LEU A 197 18.22 5.62 -0.88
CA LEU A 197 18.44 4.76 0.29
C LEU A 197 19.78 4.98 1.01
N LYS A 198 20.55 6.01 0.64
CA LYS A 198 21.90 6.23 1.18
C LYS A 198 21.94 6.38 2.70
N ASP A 199 20.94 7.02 3.29
CA ASP A 199 20.87 7.28 4.73
C ASP A 199 20.67 5.98 5.52
N PHE A 200 19.97 4.98 4.95
CA PHE A 200 19.73 3.67 5.56
C PHE A 200 20.98 2.79 5.66
N LYS A 201 22.06 3.12 4.93
CA LYS A 201 23.35 2.42 5.09
C LYS A 201 23.81 2.40 6.55
N ASN A 202 23.54 3.47 7.28
CA ASN A 202 23.99 3.65 8.68
C ASN A 202 22.92 3.24 9.71
N ALA A 203 21.75 2.78 9.27
CA ALA A 203 20.73 2.24 10.17
C ALA A 203 21.24 0.96 10.82
N LYS A 204 21.02 0.81 12.13
CA LYS A 204 21.45 -0.40 12.87
C LYS A 204 20.85 -1.71 12.34
N HIS A 205 19.74 -1.62 11.61
CA HIS A 205 19.05 -2.75 10.98
C HIS A 205 19.73 -3.22 9.70
N THR A 206 20.55 -2.39 9.06
CA THR A 206 21.19 -2.73 7.77
C THR A 206 22.38 -3.64 8.02
N VAL A 207 22.31 -4.86 7.53
CA VAL A 207 23.37 -5.88 7.63
C VAL A 207 24.15 -5.98 6.33
N ASN A 208 23.50 -5.88 5.17
CA ASN A 208 24.13 -5.87 3.86
C ASN A 208 23.71 -4.63 3.09
N TYR A 209 24.64 -4.01 2.38
CA TYR A 209 24.36 -2.80 1.61
C TYR A 209 25.29 -2.72 0.41
N MET A 210 24.70 -2.63 -0.79
CA MET A 210 25.45 -2.35 -2.00
C MET A 210 24.90 -1.12 -2.74
N THR A 211 25.72 -0.55 -3.62
CA THR A 211 25.36 0.58 -4.48
C THR A 211 25.71 0.32 -5.93
N GLY A 212 24.84 0.78 -6.82
CA GLY A 212 25.04 0.56 -8.26
C GLY A 212 24.56 -0.83 -8.69
N ILE A 213 25.10 -1.33 -9.79
CA ILE A 213 24.67 -2.58 -10.42
C ILE A 213 25.70 -3.71 -10.31
N ASP A 214 26.97 -3.35 -10.15
CA ASP A 214 28.07 -4.31 -10.12
C ASP A 214 28.08 -5.10 -8.79
N GLY A 215 28.26 -6.41 -8.86
CA GLY A 215 28.29 -7.29 -7.68
C GLY A 215 26.91 -7.70 -7.15
N VAL A 216 25.82 -7.46 -7.91
CA VAL A 216 24.48 -7.88 -7.53
C VAL A 216 24.34 -9.40 -7.42
N GLU A 217 25.05 -10.12 -8.24
CA GLU A 217 25.05 -11.60 -8.27
C GLU A 217 25.60 -12.15 -6.95
N ASP A 218 26.82 -11.74 -6.57
CA ASP A 218 27.44 -12.15 -5.31
C ASP A 218 26.59 -11.71 -4.10
N PHE A 219 25.99 -10.52 -4.18
CA PHE A 219 25.10 -10.03 -3.11
C PHE A 219 23.88 -10.94 -2.92
N LEU A 220 23.21 -11.31 -4.02
CA LEU A 220 22.02 -12.16 -3.96
C LEU A 220 22.35 -13.62 -3.66
N GLU A 221 23.50 -14.11 -4.13
CA GLU A 221 24.00 -15.44 -3.78
C GLU A 221 24.19 -15.57 -2.26
N ASN A 222 24.82 -14.56 -1.61
CA ASN A 222 24.93 -14.52 -0.16
C ASN A 222 23.58 -14.49 0.56
N GLU A 223 22.54 -13.86 -0.03
CA GLU A 223 21.19 -13.91 0.56
C GLU A 223 20.55 -15.29 0.41
N VAL A 224 20.78 -15.98 -0.71
CA VAL A 224 20.32 -17.38 -0.87
C VAL A 224 21.05 -18.31 0.10
N ASP A 225 22.35 -18.15 0.27
CA ASP A 225 23.13 -18.95 1.26
C ASP A 225 22.64 -18.74 2.68
N GLU A 226 22.28 -17.48 3.04
CA GLU A 226 21.67 -17.17 4.33
C GLU A 226 20.30 -17.85 4.47
N MET A 227 19.49 -17.88 3.41
CA MET A 227 18.21 -18.59 3.40
C MET A 227 18.41 -20.09 3.69
N GLU A 228 19.34 -20.73 2.99
CA GLU A 228 19.68 -22.14 3.18
C GLU A 228 20.19 -22.41 4.61
N ARG A 229 21.02 -21.51 5.14
CA ARG A 229 21.47 -21.59 6.53
C ARG A 229 20.31 -21.54 7.52
N ARG A 230 19.32 -20.71 7.27
CA ARG A 230 18.11 -20.60 8.11
C ARG A 230 17.26 -21.85 8.03
N TYR A 231 17.08 -22.44 6.85
CA TYR A 231 16.36 -23.72 6.71
C TYR A 231 17.02 -24.85 7.50
N LYS A 232 18.36 -24.97 7.47
CA LYS A 232 19.08 -25.95 8.30
C LYS A 232 18.83 -25.74 9.80
N ILE A 233 18.62 -24.52 10.24
CA ILE A 233 18.27 -24.22 11.62
C ILE A 233 16.82 -24.63 11.90
N LEU A 234 15.88 -24.27 11.04
CA LEU A 234 14.47 -24.63 11.20
C LEU A 234 14.30 -26.16 11.27
N GLU A 235 14.94 -26.87 10.36
CA GLU A 235 14.96 -28.35 10.36
C GLU A 235 15.51 -28.92 11.68
N LYS A 236 16.64 -28.39 12.18
CA LYS A 236 17.22 -28.83 13.44
C LYS A 236 16.28 -28.65 14.64
N TYR A 237 15.41 -27.64 14.61
CA TYR A 237 14.48 -27.33 15.70
C TYR A 237 13.04 -27.80 15.42
N ASP A 238 12.84 -28.59 14.36
CA ASP A 238 11.55 -29.16 13.96
C ASP A 238 10.49 -28.04 13.84
N CYS A 239 10.79 -27.07 12.97
CA CYS A 239 9.92 -25.92 12.66
C CYS A 239 9.68 -25.84 11.16
N ASP A 240 8.43 -25.62 10.75
CA ASP A 240 8.05 -25.49 9.34
C ASP A 240 8.48 -24.14 8.75
N ASP A 241 8.45 -23.09 9.55
CA ASP A 241 8.85 -21.74 9.12
C ASP A 241 9.41 -20.87 10.27
N LEU A 242 9.87 -19.68 9.92
CA LEU A 242 10.43 -18.74 10.89
C LEU A 242 9.37 -18.26 11.90
N THR A 243 8.09 -18.20 11.54
CA THR A 243 7.03 -17.78 12.46
C THR A 243 6.88 -18.74 13.61
N GLU A 244 6.75 -20.04 13.30
CA GLU A 244 6.73 -21.12 14.30
C GLU A 244 8.00 -21.12 15.16
N PHE A 245 9.17 -20.97 14.52
CA PHE A 245 10.43 -20.88 15.22
C PHE A 245 10.47 -19.75 16.26
N ARG A 246 9.90 -18.59 15.90
CA ARG A 246 9.81 -17.44 16.79
C ARG A 246 8.76 -17.61 17.90
N GLU A 247 7.70 -18.36 17.65
CA GLU A 247 6.70 -18.75 18.66
C GLU A 247 7.29 -19.67 19.73
N LYS A 248 8.28 -20.49 19.38
CA LYS A 248 9.07 -21.29 20.32
C LYS A 248 10.14 -20.47 21.11
N GLU A 249 9.99 -19.13 21.13
CA GLU A 249 10.87 -18.17 21.82
C GLU A 249 12.30 -18.02 21.26
N TYR A 250 12.60 -18.61 20.11
CA TYR A 250 13.86 -18.39 19.41
C TYR A 250 13.84 -17.11 18.59
N LYS A 251 14.98 -16.45 18.39
CA LYS A 251 15.03 -15.21 17.62
C LYS A 251 16.05 -15.27 16.48
N ILE A 252 15.50 -15.44 15.28
CA ILE A 252 16.16 -15.04 14.04
C ILE A 252 15.35 -13.84 13.51
N PRO A 253 15.98 -12.71 13.12
CA PRO A 253 15.26 -11.56 12.59
C PRO A 253 14.66 -11.89 11.21
N TYR A 254 13.49 -11.32 10.92
CA TYR A 254 13.04 -11.24 9.53
C TYR A 254 14.04 -10.41 8.74
N ARG A 255 14.39 -10.85 7.52
CA ARG A 255 15.28 -10.11 6.63
C ARG A 255 14.50 -9.53 5.46
N LEU A 256 14.47 -8.21 5.38
CA LEU A 256 13.88 -7.50 4.25
C LEU A 256 14.97 -7.20 3.22
N ILE A 257 14.89 -7.86 2.06
CA ILE A 257 15.78 -7.67 0.94
C ILE A 257 15.15 -6.63 0.02
N VAL A 258 15.73 -5.43 0.01
CA VAL A 258 15.23 -4.28 -0.72
C VAL A 258 16.02 -4.11 -2.01
N VAL A 259 15.34 -4.18 -3.16
CA VAL A 259 15.96 -3.95 -4.46
C VAL A 259 15.34 -2.71 -5.10
N GLU A 260 16.09 -1.60 -5.07
CA GLU A 260 15.71 -0.36 -5.72
C GLU A 260 15.98 -0.46 -7.24
N GLU A 261 14.94 -0.19 -8.04
CA GLU A 261 14.99 -0.16 -9.51
C GLU A 261 15.44 -1.48 -10.14
N ILE A 262 14.61 -2.49 -10.01
CA ILE A 262 14.87 -3.83 -10.59
C ILE A 262 15.06 -3.80 -12.13
N SER A 263 14.57 -2.76 -12.81
CA SER A 263 14.78 -2.60 -14.27
C SER A 263 16.24 -2.43 -14.68
N SER A 264 17.09 -2.03 -13.75
CA SER A 264 18.54 -1.94 -14.00
C SER A 264 19.22 -3.29 -14.22
N TYR A 265 18.55 -4.38 -13.82
CA TYR A 265 19.04 -5.76 -13.96
C TYR A 265 18.36 -6.52 -15.09
N LYS A 266 17.72 -5.79 -16.03
CA LYS A 266 17.09 -6.36 -17.22
C LYS A 266 18.12 -7.19 -18.01
N GLY A 267 17.75 -8.45 -18.33
CA GLY A 267 18.62 -9.38 -19.06
C GLY A 267 19.71 -10.06 -18.21
N ASN A 268 19.85 -9.72 -16.93
CA ASN A 268 20.77 -10.43 -16.04
C ASN A 268 20.11 -11.73 -15.53
N LYS A 269 20.52 -12.85 -16.12
CA LYS A 269 19.95 -14.18 -15.82
C LYS A 269 20.26 -14.66 -14.40
N ALA A 270 21.45 -14.34 -13.88
CA ALA A 270 21.82 -14.73 -12.51
C ALA A 270 20.97 -13.97 -11.49
N TYR A 271 20.81 -12.67 -11.68
CA TYR A 271 19.87 -11.86 -10.87
C TYR A 271 18.46 -12.46 -10.86
N GLN A 272 17.91 -12.75 -12.05
CA GLN A 272 16.56 -13.31 -12.15
C GLN A 272 16.43 -14.64 -11.41
N ARG A 273 17.42 -15.55 -11.58
CA ARG A 273 17.45 -16.84 -10.89
C ARG A 273 17.43 -16.69 -9.37
N PHE A 274 18.27 -15.81 -8.82
CA PHE A 274 18.32 -15.61 -7.37
C PHE A 274 17.02 -14.98 -6.82
N ILE A 275 16.44 -14.02 -7.54
CA ILE A 275 15.16 -13.45 -7.15
C ILE A 275 14.02 -14.48 -7.22
N GLU A 276 14.01 -15.37 -8.23
CA GLU A 276 13.04 -16.48 -8.29
C GLU A 276 13.18 -17.44 -7.11
N ILE A 277 14.39 -17.81 -6.72
CA ILE A 277 14.63 -18.65 -5.54
C ILE A 277 14.12 -17.96 -4.27
N LEU A 278 14.50 -16.71 -4.04
CA LEU A 278 14.08 -15.96 -2.87
C LEU A 278 12.57 -15.70 -2.84
N ALA A 279 11.94 -15.45 -4.00
CA ALA A 279 10.49 -15.26 -4.08
C ALA A 279 9.72 -16.54 -3.76
N SER A 280 10.20 -17.68 -4.24
CA SER A 280 9.51 -18.97 -4.05
C SER A 280 9.74 -19.60 -2.67
N GLN A 281 10.91 -19.38 -2.08
CA GLN A 281 11.33 -20.08 -0.86
C GLN A 281 11.60 -19.16 0.33
N GLY A 282 11.90 -17.88 0.08
CA GLY A 282 12.36 -16.95 1.13
C GLY A 282 11.38 -16.78 2.29
N ARG A 283 10.08 -16.85 2.04
CA ARG A 283 9.04 -16.64 3.07
C ARG A 283 9.22 -17.59 4.28
N GLY A 284 9.38 -18.87 4.05
CA GLY A 284 9.53 -19.84 5.14
C GLY A 284 10.76 -19.56 6.00
N ALA A 285 11.87 -19.11 5.41
CA ALA A 285 13.08 -18.70 6.11
C ALA A 285 13.02 -17.26 6.66
N GLY A 286 11.89 -16.56 6.53
CA GLY A 286 11.74 -15.15 6.93
C GLY A 286 12.58 -14.16 6.13
N MET A 287 12.90 -14.51 4.88
CA MET A 287 13.63 -13.68 3.91
C MET A 287 12.63 -13.10 2.91
N LEU A 288 12.39 -11.78 2.98
CA LEU A 288 11.27 -11.13 2.32
C LEU A 288 11.76 -10.12 1.28
N LEU A 289 11.19 -10.17 0.08
CA LEU A 289 11.54 -9.27 -1.01
C LEU A 289 10.69 -8.00 -0.96
N LEU A 290 11.33 -6.85 -1.14
CA LEU A 290 10.72 -5.56 -1.44
C LEU A 290 11.31 -5.05 -2.76
N LEU A 291 10.61 -5.27 -3.85
CA LEU A 291 11.05 -4.99 -5.21
C LEU A 291 10.45 -3.68 -5.72
N ILE A 292 11.27 -2.78 -6.25
CA ILE A 292 10.81 -1.47 -6.71
C ILE A 292 11.21 -1.22 -8.16
N THR A 293 10.28 -0.67 -8.99
CA THR A 293 10.61 -0.23 -10.35
C THR A 293 9.81 0.98 -10.82
N GLN A 294 10.41 1.73 -11.76
CA GLN A 294 9.73 2.78 -12.53
C GLN A 294 9.31 2.29 -13.92
N LEU A 295 9.92 1.21 -14.39
CA LEU A 295 9.72 0.67 -15.74
C LEU A 295 9.24 -0.78 -15.65
N PRO A 296 7.95 -1.01 -15.37
CA PRO A 296 7.41 -2.36 -15.33
C PRO A 296 7.44 -3.00 -16.71
N SER A 297 7.89 -4.24 -16.80
CA SER A 297 7.79 -5.08 -17.99
C SER A 297 7.75 -6.56 -17.60
N HIS A 298 7.21 -7.41 -18.45
CA HIS A 298 7.19 -8.87 -18.23
C HIS A 298 8.60 -9.48 -18.17
N GLU A 299 9.58 -8.85 -18.80
CA GLU A 299 10.97 -9.29 -18.76
C GLU A 299 11.63 -9.03 -17.40
N ILE A 300 11.26 -7.93 -16.74
CA ILE A 300 11.82 -7.52 -15.44
C ILE A 300 11.09 -8.24 -14.29
N MET A 301 9.79 -8.46 -14.46
CA MET A 301 8.93 -9.15 -13.51
C MET A 301 8.18 -10.29 -14.23
N PRO A 302 8.88 -11.41 -14.55
CA PRO A 302 8.24 -12.54 -15.16
C PRO A 302 7.21 -13.18 -14.23
N ASN A 303 6.28 -13.93 -14.82
CA ASN A 303 5.21 -14.58 -14.05
C ASN A 303 5.74 -15.52 -12.97
N THR A 304 6.87 -16.16 -13.18
CA THR A 304 7.54 -17.04 -12.19
C THR A 304 7.91 -16.31 -10.90
N ILE A 305 8.24 -15.02 -10.99
CA ILE A 305 8.48 -14.16 -9.81
C ILE A 305 7.14 -13.58 -9.32
N LYS A 306 6.35 -13.02 -10.26
CA LYS A 306 5.13 -12.27 -9.91
C LYS A 306 4.10 -13.11 -9.13
N CYS A 307 3.95 -14.40 -9.45
CA CYS A 307 3.02 -15.29 -8.75
C CYS A 307 3.39 -15.55 -7.28
N ASN A 308 4.64 -15.30 -6.90
CA ASN A 308 5.12 -15.43 -5.53
C ASN A 308 5.13 -14.08 -4.77
N ILE A 309 4.89 -12.95 -5.46
CA ILE A 309 4.78 -11.63 -4.84
C ILE A 309 3.31 -11.34 -4.54
N ASN A 310 2.93 -11.52 -3.30
CA ASN A 310 1.53 -11.47 -2.91
C ASN A 310 1.02 -10.04 -2.68
N THR A 311 1.92 -9.09 -2.38
CA THR A 311 1.53 -7.69 -2.21
C THR A 311 2.04 -6.84 -3.36
N THR A 312 1.15 -6.12 -4.02
CA THR A 312 1.50 -5.13 -5.04
C THR A 312 0.97 -3.75 -4.61
N ILE A 313 1.85 -2.76 -4.60
CA ILE A 313 1.49 -1.36 -4.41
C ILE A 313 1.72 -0.64 -5.74
N GLY A 314 0.63 -0.43 -6.47
CA GLY A 314 0.63 0.25 -7.76
C GLY A 314 0.43 1.76 -7.58
N LEU A 315 1.42 2.55 -7.99
CA LEU A 315 1.33 4.00 -8.08
C LEU A 315 1.01 4.42 -9.52
N LYS A 316 0.79 5.72 -9.74
CA LYS A 316 0.46 6.25 -11.06
C LYS A 316 1.37 5.72 -12.16
N THR A 317 0.76 5.24 -13.24
CA THR A 317 1.43 4.86 -14.49
C THR A 317 1.17 5.89 -15.59
N LYS A 318 1.86 5.75 -16.72
CA LYS A 318 1.63 6.62 -17.89
C LYS A 318 0.44 6.17 -18.73
N ASP A 319 0.14 4.87 -18.72
CA ASP A 319 -0.83 4.23 -19.61
C ASP A 319 -1.37 2.93 -18.98
N SER A 320 -2.45 2.43 -19.59
CA SER A 320 -3.13 1.20 -19.16
C SER A 320 -2.27 -0.05 -19.34
N ILE A 321 -1.37 -0.10 -20.33
CA ILE A 321 -0.49 -1.24 -20.56
C ILE A 321 0.44 -1.44 -19.36
N ARG A 322 1.05 -0.36 -18.86
CA ARG A 322 1.89 -0.44 -17.66
C ARG A 322 1.09 -0.75 -16.41
N SER A 323 -0.13 -0.23 -16.34
CA SER A 323 -1.08 -0.53 -15.27
C SER A 323 -1.36 -2.03 -15.18
N GLU A 324 -1.67 -2.65 -16.31
CA GLU A 324 -1.93 -4.09 -16.43
C GLU A 324 -0.70 -4.94 -16.08
N ILE A 325 0.49 -4.56 -16.53
CA ILE A 325 1.73 -5.27 -16.19
C ILE A 325 1.96 -5.26 -14.67
N ILE A 326 1.66 -4.17 -13.98
CA ILE A 326 1.84 -4.05 -12.53
C ILE A 326 0.81 -4.89 -11.77
N ALA A 327 -0.47 -4.65 -12.02
CA ALA A 327 -1.54 -5.12 -11.14
C ALA A 327 -2.66 -5.91 -11.85
N GLY A 328 -2.49 -6.23 -13.14
CA GLY A 328 -3.49 -6.96 -13.92
C GLY A 328 -4.48 -6.04 -14.62
N SER A 329 -5.38 -6.66 -15.38
CA SER A 329 -6.39 -5.96 -16.18
C SER A 329 -7.28 -5.08 -15.31
N ASP A 330 -7.70 -3.94 -15.85
CA ASP A 330 -8.62 -2.98 -15.22
C ASP A 330 -8.14 -2.40 -13.87
N SER A 331 -6.85 -2.53 -13.55
CA SER A 331 -6.29 -1.99 -12.29
C SER A 331 -6.35 -0.46 -12.20
N GLY A 332 -6.39 0.26 -13.35
CA GLY A 332 -6.68 1.70 -13.41
C GLY A 332 -5.62 2.59 -12.77
N LEU A 333 -4.35 2.15 -12.72
CA LEU A 333 -3.26 2.92 -12.12
C LEU A 333 -2.91 4.18 -12.92
N GLU A 334 -3.22 4.22 -14.21
CA GLU A 334 -3.06 5.39 -15.08
C GLU A 334 -3.95 6.57 -14.66
N ASN A 335 -5.06 6.29 -14.00
CA ASN A 335 -6.02 7.29 -13.53
C ASN A 335 -5.64 7.90 -12.17
N LEU A 336 -4.61 7.38 -11.50
CA LEU A 336 -4.15 7.91 -10.23
C LEU A 336 -3.54 9.31 -10.37
N LYS A 337 -3.66 10.13 -9.31
CA LYS A 337 -3.20 11.53 -9.32
C LYS A 337 -1.67 11.68 -9.19
N GLY A 338 -0.95 10.63 -8.70
CA GLY A 338 0.47 10.71 -8.34
C GLY A 338 0.66 11.20 -6.89
N ASN A 339 1.89 11.58 -6.52
CA ASN A 339 2.22 12.07 -5.17
C ASN A 339 1.77 11.14 -4.03
N GLY A 340 1.99 9.83 -4.21
CA GLY A 340 1.63 8.82 -3.21
C GLY A 340 0.19 8.30 -3.33
N HIS A 341 -0.61 8.79 -4.30
CA HIS A 341 -1.88 8.18 -4.63
C HIS A 341 -1.62 6.82 -5.27
N ALA A 342 -2.11 5.75 -4.66
CA ALA A 342 -1.77 4.38 -4.99
C ALA A 342 -2.97 3.44 -4.86
N LYS A 343 -2.84 2.24 -5.39
CA LYS A 343 -3.72 1.10 -5.09
C LYS A 343 -2.91 -0.03 -4.49
N ILE A 344 -3.47 -0.69 -3.47
CA ILE A 344 -2.87 -1.86 -2.85
C ILE A 344 -3.67 -3.11 -3.22
N PHE A 345 -2.95 -4.14 -3.62
CA PHE A 345 -3.44 -5.48 -3.95
C PHE A 345 -2.69 -6.46 -3.06
N ASP A 346 -3.38 -7.16 -2.18
CA ASP A 346 -2.82 -8.18 -1.31
C ASP A 346 -3.88 -9.21 -0.92
N GLY A 347 -3.61 -10.10 0.03
CA GLY A 347 -4.57 -11.09 0.50
C GLY A 347 -5.84 -10.50 1.13
N TYR A 348 -5.88 -9.21 1.43
CA TYR A 348 -7.01 -8.53 2.09
C TYR A 348 -7.63 -7.42 1.24
N ASN A 349 -6.86 -6.87 0.28
CA ASN A 349 -7.24 -5.69 -0.51
C ASN A 349 -7.12 -6.00 -1.99
N ASP A 350 -8.22 -5.85 -2.72
CA ASP A 350 -8.29 -6.05 -4.18
C ASP A 350 -8.36 -4.69 -4.89
N GLY A 351 -7.22 -3.99 -4.91
CA GLY A 351 -7.10 -2.68 -5.54
C GLY A 351 -7.67 -1.53 -4.69
N GLU A 352 -7.60 -1.64 -3.36
CA GLU A 352 -8.03 -0.54 -2.50
C GLU A 352 -7.21 0.72 -2.76
N GLU A 353 -7.92 1.80 -3.06
CA GLU A 353 -7.33 3.10 -3.39
C GLU A 353 -6.93 3.84 -2.11
N ILE A 354 -5.66 4.22 -2.04
CA ILE A 354 -5.06 4.81 -0.84
C ILE A 354 -4.32 6.11 -1.16
N GLN A 355 -4.28 7.02 -0.19
CA GLN A 355 -3.26 8.06 -0.14
C GLN A 355 -2.13 7.58 0.77
N GLY A 356 -0.97 7.33 0.19
CA GLY A 356 0.22 6.88 0.90
C GLY A 356 0.72 7.91 1.91
N LEU A 357 1.30 7.44 3.01
CA LEU A 357 1.93 8.31 4.00
C LEU A 357 3.16 9.01 3.41
N PHE A 358 3.38 10.23 3.84
CA PHE A 358 4.54 11.05 3.52
C PHE A 358 5.47 11.16 4.73
N ILE A 359 6.76 10.94 4.52
CA ILE A 359 7.80 11.22 5.52
C ILE A 359 8.81 12.22 4.96
N SER A 360 9.12 13.25 5.74
CA SER A 360 10.19 14.19 5.37
C SER A 360 11.57 13.53 5.47
N LYS A 361 12.55 14.04 4.73
CA LYS A 361 13.94 13.57 4.85
C LYS A 361 14.53 13.85 6.24
N GLU A 362 14.08 14.90 6.88
CA GLU A 362 14.49 15.30 8.23
C GLU A 362 13.97 14.28 9.24
N THR A 363 12.67 14.05 9.29
CA THR A 363 12.05 13.05 10.19
C THR A 363 12.68 11.66 10.00
N MET A 364 12.91 11.23 8.74
CA MET A 364 13.59 9.97 8.44
C MET A 364 15.01 9.92 9.08
N LYS A 365 15.82 10.98 8.91
CA LYS A 365 17.16 11.05 9.48
C LYS A 365 17.15 11.05 10.99
N ASP A 366 16.20 11.73 11.62
CA ASP A 366 16.03 11.75 13.07
C ASP A 366 15.74 10.35 13.60
N ILE A 367 14.84 9.61 12.95
CA ILE A 367 14.54 8.22 13.28
C ILE A 367 15.79 7.34 13.17
N ILE A 368 16.53 7.42 12.06
CA ILE A 368 17.74 6.64 11.84
C ILE A 368 18.79 7.00 12.91
N THR A 369 19.01 8.29 13.19
CA THR A 369 20.01 8.76 14.16
C THR A 369 19.67 8.35 15.57
N ALA A 370 18.41 8.52 16.00
CA ALA A 370 17.94 8.13 17.33
C ALA A 370 18.11 6.62 17.58
N ASN A 371 17.95 5.81 16.53
CA ASN A 371 18.08 4.37 16.60
C ASN A 371 19.47 3.84 16.23
N SER A 372 20.38 4.64 15.66
CA SER A 372 21.75 4.25 15.34
C SER A 372 22.70 4.45 16.53
N LYS A 373 22.42 5.40 17.41
CA LYS A 373 23.23 5.62 18.62
C LYS A 373 23.08 4.39 19.52
N GLN A 374 24.19 3.67 19.72
CA GLN A 374 24.30 2.69 20.79
C GLN A 374 24.00 3.38 22.12
N ASN A 375 22.81 3.19 22.66
CA ASN A 375 22.54 3.50 24.05
C ASN A 375 23.41 2.56 24.92
N LYS A 376 24.56 3.06 25.35
CA LYS A 376 25.44 2.40 26.30
C LYS A 376 24.85 2.28 27.71
N ARG A 377 23.53 2.43 27.89
CA ARG A 377 22.89 2.28 29.22
C ARG A 377 21.53 1.62 29.06
N VAL A 378 21.51 0.32 29.15
CA VAL A 378 20.66 -0.51 30.01
C VAL A 378 21.23 -1.92 29.92
N LYS A 379 22.04 -2.30 30.91
CA LYS A 379 22.25 -3.72 31.24
C LYS A 379 20.96 -4.23 31.89
N VAL A 380 20.03 -4.69 31.11
CA VAL A 380 19.04 -5.67 31.60
C VAL A 380 19.79 -6.99 31.57
N ALA A 381 20.00 -7.58 32.75
CA ALA A 381 20.52 -8.93 32.86
C ALA A 381 19.46 -9.89 32.30
N VAL A 382 19.55 -10.17 31.02
CA VAL A 382 18.84 -11.26 30.38
C VAL A 382 19.74 -12.48 30.50
N THR A 383 19.32 -13.44 31.28
CA THR A 383 19.98 -14.73 31.32
C THR A 383 19.67 -15.45 30.00
N THR A 384 20.57 -15.30 29.05
CA THR A 384 20.49 -16.01 27.77
C THR A 384 21.06 -17.38 27.95
N LYS A 385 20.31 -18.43 27.61
CA LYS A 385 20.90 -19.70 27.23
C LYS A 385 21.58 -19.48 25.89
N THR A 386 22.90 -19.32 25.92
CA THR A 386 23.69 -19.27 24.68
C THR A 386 23.68 -20.64 24.05
N LEU A 387 23.14 -20.75 22.86
CA LEU A 387 23.48 -21.85 21.95
C LEU A 387 24.95 -21.67 21.57
N ASP A 388 25.69 -22.77 21.50
CA ASP A 388 27.10 -22.83 21.20
C ASP A 388 27.50 -21.78 20.12
N ASP A 389 28.01 -20.63 20.56
CA ASP A 389 28.27 -19.44 19.71
C ASP A 389 29.24 -19.74 18.56
N ASN A 390 30.00 -20.80 18.66
CA ASN A 390 30.93 -21.25 17.61
C ASN A 390 30.24 -21.96 16.43
N LYS A 391 28.97 -22.34 16.57
CA LYS A 391 28.21 -23.01 15.49
C LYS A 391 27.18 -22.12 14.80
N PHE A 392 26.67 -21.10 15.48
CA PHE A 392 25.59 -20.25 14.96
C PHE A 392 25.68 -18.84 15.56
N PRO A 393 26.57 -17.97 15.06
CA PRO A 393 26.69 -16.61 15.55
C PRO A 393 25.39 -15.82 15.26
N GLY A 394 24.84 -15.20 16.30
CA GLY A 394 23.66 -14.34 16.20
C GLY A 394 22.34 -14.96 16.62
N MET A 395 22.33 -16.19 17.18
CA MET A 395 21.15 -16.85 17.72
C MET A 395 21.08 -16.71 19.24
N GLU A 396 20.02 -16.17 19.76
CA GLU A 396 19.74 -16.07 21.20
C GLU A 396 18.39 -16.71 21.55
N VAL A 397 18.38 -17.46 22.64
CA VAL A 397 17.14 -18.00 23.25
C VAL A 397 16.66 -17.02 24.30
N LEU A 398 15.42 -16.59 24.23
CA LEU A 398 14.80 -15.82 25.30
C LEU A 398 14.45 -16.77 26.46
N SER A 399 15.06 -16.58 27.63
CA SER A 399 14.54 -17.22 28.83
C SER A 399 13.30 -16.46 29.27
N SER A 400 12.18 -17.17 29.40
CA SER A 400 10.98 -16.68 30.07
C SER A 400 11.31 -16.33 31.52
N LYS A 401 11.27 -15.05 31.87
CA LYS A 401 10.92 -14.60 33.21
C LYS A 401 9.98 -13.43 33.12
N LEU A 402 8.87 -13.69 33.75
CA LEU A 402 7.80 -12.85 34.23
C LEU A 402 8.21 -11.42 34.58
#